data_dc3cc4468f41f4745853ef8884d45c8b
#
_entry.id   dc3cc4468f41f4745853ef8884d45c8b
#
_cell.length_a   1.000
_cell.length_b   1.000
_cell.length_c   1.000
_cell.angle_alpha   90.00
_cell.angle_beta   90.00
_cell.angle_gamma   90.00
#
_symmetry.space_group_name_H-M   'P 1'
#
loop_
_entity.id
_entity.type
_entity.pdbx_description
1 polymer ?
#
loop_
_entity_poly.entity_id
_entity_poly.type
_entity_poly.pdbx_seq_one_letter_code
_entity_poly.pdbx_strand_id
1 'polypeptide(L)'
;MDIDKWLDDEKRHIGSDLTGEKRYIASCEVAGVVPASYFVRHIQENDVCMRFHGLGPQGVRAMCVPLKMNSKIEKLDLEGNDIEEDGCVCLSDMLRENIYITKLVLSNNRIGNDGVITLCDILKRNDAVTTLDISGNELSDVSAVQICEMLQKNATIKHLLLSHNQFEEKAAECFNEALSVNEALESLDLSWNRFRTRGAVCIAEGVQENYGLRCLNLCMNGFGLDGACSMGKALKVNRTLQELDMCFNRIPDKGVEEIAIGLQTNDVLKSLKIGSNQFGGDSALFLLKSIDKNDSSALNYLELLNVEVTEEFMDLKKILETERQMKIFHGGLVCDDTYNIPTSWRLDDVVDSWMSKNPMSILKKYIVESGYRLIDLFKDFDKDGNMFITRDEFTKGLQAANINMTETQIQELVQQLDKDKNGKIDFAELIEGDKEYREMQRKILKQKLEEQK
;
A
#
# COMPACT_ATOMS: atom_id res chain seq x y z
N MET A 1 24.73 -19.82 23.33
CA MET A 1 25.18 -19.24 24.63
C MET A 1 24.16 -18.17 24.95
N ASP A 2 23.56 -18.19 26.12
CA ASP A 2 22.54 -17.26 26.53
C ASP A 2 23.16 -15.89 26.82
N ILE A 3 22.91 -14.90 25.99
CA ILE A 3 23.52 -13.56 26.10
C ILE A 3 23.14 -12.89 27.42
N ASP A 4 21.92 -13.11 27.89
CA ASP A 4 21.47 -12.53 29.17
C ASP A 4 22.23 -13.13 30.36
N LYS A 5 22.56 -14.42 30.30
CA LYS A 5 23.37 -15.10 31.35
C LYS A 5 24.82 -14.66 31.36
N TRP A 6 25.39 -14.38 30.17
CA TRP A 6 26.75 -13.87 30.05
C TRP A 6 26.84 -12.41 30.56
N LEU A 7 25.85 -11.59 30.28
CA LEU A 7 25.78 -10.21 30.79
C LEU A 7 25.63 -10.12 32.30
N ASP A 8 24.95 -11.09 32.93
CA ASP A 8 24.87 -11.15 34.40
C ASP A 8 26.20 -11.48 35.04
N ASP A 9 27.07 -12.26 34.40
CA ASP A 9 28.43 -12.57 34.88
C ASP A 9 29.39 -11.38 34.65
N GLU A 10 29.21 -10.56 33.61
CA GLU A 10 30.03 -9.38 33.31
C GLU A 10 29.59 -8.08 34.01
N LYS A 11 28.47 -8.04 34.70
CA LYS A 11 28.06 -6.88 35.54
C LYS A 11 29.17 -6.36 36.47
N ARG A 12 30.20 -7.15 36.71
CA ARG A 12 31.38 -6.78 37.54
C ARG A 12 32.46 -6.02 36.76
N HIS A 13 32.45 -6.03 35.42
CA HIS A 13 33.52 -5.45 34.60
C HIS A 13 33.08 -4.26 33.73
N ILE A 14 31.80 -4.14 33.41
CA ILE A 14 31.23 -2.98 32.70
C ILE A 14 30.94 -1.94 33.79
N GLY A 15 31.92 -1.16 34.19
CA GLY A 15 31.72 0.00 35.05
C GLY A 15 30.58 0.87 34.49
N SER A 16 30.00 1.78 35.25
CA SER A 16 28.82 2.55 34.97
C SER A 16 28.69 2.99 33.49
N ASP A 17 28.21 2.10 32.62
CA ASP A 17 27.92 2.41 31.23
C ASP A 17 26.56 3.12 31.19
N LEU A 18 26.63 4.45 31.35
CA LEU A 18 25.42 5.31 31.35
C LEU A 18 24.84 5.50 29.96
N THR A 19 25.59 5.21 28.91
CA THR A 19 25.21 5.42 27.52
C THR A 19 24.65 4.17 26.83
N GLY A 20 25.05 2.99 27.24
CA GLY A 20 24.78 1.70 26.61
C GLY A 20 25.69 1.35 25.44
N GLU A 21 26.63 2.21 25.07
CA GLU A 21 27.58 2.00 23.97
C GLU A 21 28.47 0.76 24.20
N LYS A 22 29.05 0.66 25.39
CA LYS A 22 29.91 -0.46 25.74
C LYS A 22 29.16 -1.80 25.74
N ARG A 23 27.93 -1.78 26.25
CA ARG A 23 27.04 -2.96 26.20
C ARG A 23 26.75 -3.39 24.77
N TYR A 24 26.50 -2.43 23.88
CA TYR A 24 26.27 -2.73 22.46
C TYR A 24 27.50 -3.38 21.83
N ILE A 25 28.69 -2.79 22.01
CA ILE A 25 29.94 -3.33 21.46
C ILE A 25 30.20 -4.74 21.96
N ALA A 26 30.09 -4.97 23.28
CA ALA A 26 30.24 -6.30 23.88
C ALA A 26 29.21 -7.31 23.34
N SER A 27 27.95 -6.88 23.15
CA SER A 27 26.91 -7.73 22.57
C SER A 27 27.20 -8.09 21.11
N CYS A 28 27.79 -7.19 20.34
CA CYS A 28 28.23 -7.46 18.96
C CYS A 28 29.36 -8.49 18.93
N GLU A 29 30.34 -8.42 19.86
CA GLU A 29 31.40 -9.40 19.97
C GLU A 29 30.85 -10.80 20.26
N VAL A 30 29.89 -10.92 21.19
CA VAL A 30 29.21 -12.18 21.49
C VAL A 30 28.39 -12.71 20.32
N ALA A 31 27.69 -11.83 19.63
CA ALA A 31 26.90 -12.20 18.47
C ALA A 31 27.75 -12.48 17.20
N GLY A 32 29.06 -12.17 17.23
CA GLY A 32 29.94 -12.32 16.08
C GLY A 32 29.66 -11.36 14.93
N VAL A 33 29.14 -10.17 15.23
CA VAL A 33 28.84 -9.13 14.25
C VAL A 33 29.65 -7.86 14.45
N VAL A 34 29.83 -7.11 13.38
CA VAL A 34 30.54 -5.81 13.46
C VAL A 34 29.60 -4.76 14.04
N PRO A 35 30.02 -3.98 15.07
CA PRO A 35 29.20 -2.92 15.60
C PRO A 35 28.86 -1.85 14.55
N ALA A 36 27.59 -1.50 14.42
CA ALA A 36 27.13 -0.43 13.54
C ALA A 36 27.55 0.93 14.12
N SER A 37 28.53 1.57 13.49
CA SER A 37 29.11 2.85 13.94
C SER A 37 28.05 3.96 14.06
N TYR A 38 27.00 3.90 13.24
CA TYR A 38 25.87 4.83 13.33
C TYR A 38 25.15 4.67 14.67
N PHE A 39 24.78 3.45 15.06
CA PHE A 39 24.08 3.20 16.31
C PHE A 39 24.92 3.62 17.54
N VAL A 40 26.23 3.31 17.54
CA VAL A 40 27.14 3.75 18.62
C VAL A 40 27.09 5.27 18.83
N ARG A 41 27.10 6.04 17.74
CA ARG A 41 27.10 7.51 17.82
C ARG A 41 25.74 8.12 18.21
N HIS A 42 24.63 7.42 17.89
CA HIS A 42 23.28 7.98 18.02
C HIS A 42 22.44 7.32 19.13
N ILE A 43 22.99 6.36 19.89
CA ILE A 43 22.29 5.62 20.95
C ILE A 43 21.70 6.51 22.06
N GLN A 44 22.15 7.76 22.17
CA GLN A 44 21.64 8.75 23.14
C GLN A 44 20.70 9.78 22.51
N GLU A 45 20.37 9.66 21.24
CA GLU A 45 19.40 10.51 20.55
C GLU A 45 17.97 9.96 20.69
N ASN A 46 16.98 10.81 20.50
CA ASN A 46 15.58 10.41 20.59
C ASN A 46 15.09 9.70 19.32
N ASP A 47 15.73 9.98 18.17
CA ASP A 47 15.35 9.44 16.87
C ASP A 47 16.54 8.72 16.23
N VAL A 48 16.44 7.40 16.09
CA VAL A 48 17.51 6.56 15.53
C VAL A 48 17.00 5.91 14.25
N CYS A 49 17.53 6.38 13.12
CA CYS A 49 17.19 5.89 11.79
C CYS A 49 18.31 5.01 11.23
N MET A 50 18.07 3.71 11.21
CA MET A 50 19.04 2.71 10.73
C MET A 50 18.53 1.93 9.51
N ARG A 51 17.89 2.63 8.58
CA ARG A 51 17.40 2.01 7.35
C ARG A 51 18.53 1.43 6.52
N PHE A 52 18.33 0.23 6.00
CA PHE A 52 19.22 -0.44 5.04
C PHE A 52 20.69 -0.58 5.52
N HIS A 53 20.88 -0.84 6.81
CA HIS A 53 22.22 -1.06 7.40
C HIS A 53 22.69 -2.52 7.34
N GLY A 54 21.85 -3.44 6.85
CA GLY A 54 22.19 -4.86 6.74
C GLY A 54 22.46 -5.51 8.10
N LEU A 55 21.67 -5.16 9.12
CA LEU A 55 21.88 -5.64 10.49
C LEU A 55 21.71 -7.15 10.63
N GLY A 56 20.76 -7.70 9.91
CA GLY A 56 20.34 -9.09 10.05
C GLY A 56 19.82 -9.44 11.46
N PRO A 57 19.42 -10.70 11.68
CA PRO A 57 18.89 -11.12 12.99
C PRO A 57 19.89 -10.94 14.13
N GLN A 58 21.17 -11.23 13.89
CA GLN A 58 22.21 -11.17 14.92
C GLN A 58 22.59 -9.72 15.27
N GLY A 59 22.62 -8.81 14.27
CA GLY A 59 22.85 -7.38 14.53
C GLY A 59 21.75 -6.76 15.37
N VAL A 60 20.50 -7.08 15.04
CA VAL A 60 19.34 -6.63 15.82
C VAL A 60 19.34 -7.23 17.22
N ARG A 61 19.67 -8.52 17.36
CA ARG A 61 19.83 -9.17 18.66
C ARG A 61 20.84 -8.44 19.54
N ALA A 62 21.99 -8.04 18.99
CA ALA A 62 23.01 -7.27 19.72
C ALA A 62 22.47 -5.88 20.13
N MET A 63 21.68 -5.21 19.26
CA MET A 63 21.06 -3.92 19.56
C MET A 63 20.02 -4.00 20.67
N CYS A 64 19.26 -5.08 20.74
CA CYS A 64 18.20 -5.25 21.74
C CYS A 64 18.74 -5.19 23.19
N VAL A 65 20.00 -5.62 23.42
CA VAL A 65 20.60 -5.63 24.75
C VAL A 65 20.67 -4.25 25.40
N PRO A 66 21.33 -3.23 24.80
CA PRO A 66 21.32 -1.88 25.37
C PRO A 66 19.94 -1.23 25.29
N LEU A 67 19.10 -1.56 24.28
CA LEU A 67 17.77 -0.97 24.11
C LEU A 67 16.81 -1.34 25.25
N LYS A 68 16.93 -2.49 25.89
CA LYS A 68 16.12 -2.85 27.07
C LYS A 68 16.14 -1.77 28.16
N MET A 69 17.29 -1.14 28.37
CA MET A 69 17.52 -0.14 29.43
C MET A 69 17.59 1.29 28.88
N ASN A 70 17.54 1.48 27.57
CA ASN A 70 17.64 2.80 26.96
C ASN A 70 16.34 3.58 27.18
N SER A 71 16.48 4.77 27.76
CA SER A 71 15.38 5.69 28.04
C SER A 71 15.40 6.94 27.17
N LYS A 72 16.21 6.98 26.12
CA LYS A 72 16.39 8.14 25.23
C LYS A 72 15.70 7.97 23.89
N ILE A 73 15.84 6.75 23.33
CA ILE A 73 15.30 6.48 22.00
C ILE A 73 13.78 6.34 22.09
N GLU A 74 13.09 7.29 21.47
CA GLU A 74 11.63 7.30 21.33
C GLU A 74 11.18 6.79 19.96
N LYS A 75 12.03 6.97 18.93
CA LYS A 75 11.76 6.54 17.58
C LYS A 75 12.89 5.64 17.07
N LEU A 76 12.54 4.44 16.70
CA LEU A 76 13.48 3.45 16.17
C LEU A 76 13.02 3.01 14.79
N ASP A 77 13.83 3.32 13.79
CA ASP A 77 13.57 2.98 12.39
C ASP A 77 14.62 1.98 11.90
N LEU A 78 14.16 0.77 11.65
CA LEU A 78 14.95 -0.38 11.22
C LEU A 78 14.53 -0.90 9.83
N GLU A 79 13.92 -0.06 8.99
CA GLU A 79 13.47 -0.45 7.65
C GLU A 79 14.58 -1.14 6.84
N GLY A 80 14.26 -2.26 6.17
CA GLY A 80 15.13 -2.89 5.18
C GLY A 80 16.42 -3.49 5.74
N ASN A 81 16.39 -4.10 6.92
CA ASN A 81 17.57 -4.67 7.58
C ASN A 81 17.63 -6.20 7.57
N ASP A 82 16.75 -6.89 6.87
CA ASP A 82 16.67 -8.37 6.85
C ASP A 82 16.64 -8.96 8.27
N ILE A 83 15.77 -8.40 9.14
CA ILE A 83 15.64 -8.76 10.56
C ILE A 83 15.17 -10.20 10.73
N GLU A 84 14.34 -10.68 9.82
CA GLU A 84 13.73 -12.02 9.84
C GLU A 84 12.95 -12.31 11.14
N GLU A 85 12.43 -13.52 11.27
CA GLU A 85 11.68 -13.95 12.45
C GLU A 85 12.49 -13.86 13.74
N ASP A 86 13.73 -14.39 13.73
CA ASP A 86 14.60 -14.44 14.92
C ASP A 86 14.91 -13.05 15.48
N GLY A 87 15.18 -12.08 14.62
CA GLY A 87 15.42 -10.71 15.04
C GLY A 87 14.16 -10.04 15.58
N CYS A 88 12.99 -10.34 15.01
CA CYS A 88 11.71 -9.84 15.49
C CYS A 88 11.38 -10.39 16.91
N VAL A 89 11.67 -11.65 17.17
CA VAL A 89 11.54 -12.24 18.51
C VAL A 89 12.42 -11.50 19.52
N CYS A 90 13.68 -11.18 19.16
CA CYS A 90 14.56 -10.40 20.03
C CYS A 90 14.03 -8.98 20.30
N LEU A 91 13.48 -8.31 19.28
CA LEU A 91 12.82 -7.01 19.43
C LEU A 91 11.58 -7.09 20.34
N SER A 92 10.80 -8.14 20.19
CA SER A 92 9.63 -8.40 21.03
C SER A 92 9.99 -8.54 22.50
N ASP A 93 11.04 -9.30 22.79
CA ASP A 93 11.57 -9.44 24.18
C ASP A 93 12.14 -8.12 24.72
N MET A 94 12.77 -7.32 23.86
CA MET A 94 13.24 -5.98 24.24
C MET A 94 12.06 -5.06 24.59
N LEU A 95 11.00 -5.05 23.78
CA LEU A 95 9.80 -4.23 24.00
C LEU A 95 8.99 -4.65 25.26
N ARG A 96 9.20 -5.85 25.79
CA ARG A 96 8.61 -6.25 27.07
C ARG A 96 9.14 -5.41 28.25
N GLU A 97 10.37 -4.93 28.14
CA GLU A 97 11.05 -4.15 29.18
C GLU A 97 11.13 -2.66 28.82
N ASN A 98 11.27 -2.33 27.53
CA ASN A 98 11.37 -0.96 27.08
C ASN A 98 10.00 -0.28 27.00
N ILE A 99 9.85 0.84 27.73
CA ILE A 99 8.63 1.64 27.79
C ILE A 99 8.81 3.05 27.19
N TYR A 100 9.87 3.28 26.44
CA TYR A 100 10.23 4.60 25.90
C TYR A 100 10.05 4.70 24.39
N ILE A 101 10.18 3.58 23.66
CA ILE A 101 9.98 3.55 22.22
C ILE A 101 8.51 3.75 21.91
N THR A 102 8.17 4.89 21.31
CA THR A 102 6.80 5.26 20.93
C THR A 102 6.53 5.02 19.44
N LYS A 103 7.57 5.09 18.60
CA LYS A 103 7.48 4.80 17.16
C LYS A 103 8.46 3.70 16.79
N LEU A 104 7.94 2.61 16.24
CA LEU A 104 8.73 1.48 15.76
C LEU A 104 8.44 1.22 14.27
N VAL A 105 9.49 1.30 13.45
CA VAL A 105 9.41 1.02 12.01
C VAL A 105 10.24 -0.24 11.72
N LEU A 106 9.55 -1.27 11.26
CA LEU A 106 10.10 -2.57 10.91
C LEU A 106 9.75 -2.97 9.46
N SER A 107 9.43 -2.00 8.61
CA SER A 107 9.02 -2.27 7.23
C SER A 107 10.14 -2.94 6.43
N ASN A 108 9.77 -3.81 5.48
CA ASN A 108 10.67 -4.49 4.55
C ASN A 108 11.78 -5.34 5.24
N ASN A 109 11.42 -6.17 6.22
CA ASN A 109 12.38 -6.92 7.03
C ASN A 109 12.21 -8.45 6.98
N ARG A 110 11.33 -8.99 6.14
CA ARG A 110 11.05 -10.44 6.02
C ARG A 110 10.70 -11.11 7.34
N ILE A 111 9.96 -10.41 8.20
CA ILE A 111 9.65 -10.88 9.55
C ILE A 111 8.77 -12.14 9.52
N GLY A 112 7.90 -12.25 8.50
CA GLY A 112 6.98 -13.36 8.37
C GLY A 112 5.86 -13.40 9.44
N ASN A 113 5.00 -14.41 9.33
CA ASN A 113 3.84 -14.51 10.22
C ASN A 113 4.23 -14.78 11.68
N ASP A 114 5.17 -15.69 11.92
CA ASP A 114 5.52 -16.15 13.28
C ASP A 114 6.23 -15.04 14.08
N GLY A 115 7.09 -14.25 13.42
CA GLY A 115 7.72 -13.08 14.03
C GLY A 115 6.70 -12.03 14.47
N VAL A 116 5.71 -11.73 13.59
CA VAL A 116 4.66 -10.76 13.93
C VAL A 116 3.70 -11.29 15.00
N ILE A 117 3.39 -12.59 15.01
CA ILE A 117 2.58 -13.21 16.07
C ILE A 117 3.24 -12.96 17.43
N THR A 118 4.55 -13.21 17.55
CA THR A 118 5.32 -12.95 18.77
C THR A 118 5.32 -11.47 19.15
N LEU A 119 5.51 -10.58 18.19
CA LEU A 119 5.47 -9.13 18.41
C LEU A 119 4.10 -8.67 18.92
N CYS A 120 3.02 -9.13 18.31
CA CYS A 120 1.65 -8.79 18.71
C CYS A 120 1.35 -9.24 20.14
N ASP A 121 1.83 -10.41 20.57
CA ASP A 121 1.61 -10.90 21.94
C ASP A 121 2.23 -9.97 23.00
N ILE A 122 3.37 -9.37 22.70
CA ILE A 122 4.00 -8.38 23.57
C ILE A 122 3.25 -7.05 23.51
N LEU A 123 2.90 -6.60 22.29
CA LEU A 123 2.21 -5.33 22.10
C LEU A 123 0.80 -5.30 22.71
N LYS A 124 0.17 -6.44 22.96
CA LYS A 124 -1.10 -6.51 23.74
C LYS A 124 -0.98 -5.89 25.13
N ARG A 125 0.24 -5.75 25.68
CA ARG A 125 0.52 -5.24 27.03
C ARG A 125 1.49 -4.08 27.05
N ASN A 126 2.08 -3.73 25.92
CA ASN A 126 2.98 -2.58 25.82
C ASN A 126 2.16 -1.31 25.66
N ASP A 127 2.32 -0.38 26.59
CA ASP A 127 1.59 0.89 26.63
C ASP A 127 2.45 2.08 26.12
N ALA A 128 3.56 1.82 25.45
CA ALA A 128 4.46 2.85 24.94
C ALA A 128 4.32 3.08 23.43
N VAL A 129 4.27 1.99 22.64
CA VAL A 129 4.25 2.07 21.18
C VAL A 129 2.92 2.64 20.69
N THR A 130 2.99 3.82 20.09
CA THR A 130 1.83 4.51 19.48
C THR A 130 1.80 4.38 17.97
N THR A 131 2.95 4.15 17.34
CA THR A 131 3.09 3.99 15.89
C THR A 131 3.88 2.73 15.59
N LEU A 132 3.26 1.83 14.85
CA LEU A 132 3.87 0.58 14.39
C LEU A 132 3.80 0.49 12.86
N ASP A 133 4.95 0.30 12.22
CA ASP A 133 5.05 0.02 10.79
C ASP A 133 5.67 -1.36 10.59
N ILE A 134 4.87 -2.29 10.08
CA ILE A 134 5.27 -3.65 9.69
C ILE A 134 4.90 -3.93 8.23
N SER A 135 4.95 -2.89 7.40
CA SER A 135 4.69 -2.99 5.96
C SER A 135 5.75 -3.84 5.26
N GLY A 136 5.38 -4.54 4.18
CA GLY A 136 6.33 -5.29 3.35
C GLY A 136 7.03 -6.46 4.06
N ASN A 137 6.35 -7.15 4.97
CA ASN A 137 6.93 -8.22 5.78
C ASN A 137 6.38 -9.62 5.47
N GLU A 138 5.81 -9.82 4.27
CA GLU A 138 5.28 -11.11 3.81
C GLU A 138 4.14 -11.66 4.68
N LEU A 139 3.40 -10.77 5.37
CA LEU A 139 2.31 -11.14 6.26
C LEU A 139 1.09 -11.60 5.48
N SER A 140 0.41 -12.62 5.99
CA SER A 140 -0.79 -13.20 5.40
C SER A 140 -1.93 -13.29 6.43
N ASP A 141 -3.03 -13.89 6.02
CA ASP A 141 -4.18 -14.14 6.90
C ASP A 141 -3.83 -14.93 8.18
N VAL A 142 -2.69 -15.64 8.18
CA VAL A 142 -2.22 -16.40 9.35
C VAL A 142 -1.91 -15.48 10.53
N SER A 143 -1.22 -14.37 10.29
CA SER A 143 -0.88 -13.40 11.35
C SER A 143 -2.00 -12.40 11.62
N ALA A 144 -2.97 -12.25 10.72
CA ALA A 144 -4.07 -11.29 10.86
C ALA A 144 -4.85 -11.48 12.15
N VAL A 145 -5.08 -12.74 12.59
CA VAL A 145 -5.79 -13.06 13.83
C VAL A 145 -5.09 -12.41 15.03
N GLN A 146 -3.76 -12.54 15.12
CA GLN A 146 -3.00 -11.99 16.24
C GLN A 146 -2.89 -10.47 16.19
N ILE A 147 -2.77 -9.89 14.98
CA ILE A 147 -2.80 -8.43 14.79
C ILE A 147 -4.16 -7.89 15.27
N CYS A 148 -5.25 -8.52 14.88
CA CYS A 148 -6.59 -8.12 15.28
C CYS A 148 -6.86 -8.30 16.78
N GLU A 149 -6.40 -9.41 17.39
CA GLU A 149 -6.44 -9.58 18.83
C GLU A 149 -5.62 -8.54 19.59
N MET A 150 -4.49 -8.15 19.03
CA MET A 150 -3.68 -7.05 19.59
C MET A 150 -4.47 -5.75 19.53
N LEU A 151 -5.07 -5.40 18.38
CA LEU A 151 -5.90 -4.20 18.24
C LEU A 151 -7.09 -4.18 19.20
N GLN A 152 -7.74 -5.32 19.46
CA GLN A 152 -8.86 -5.41 20.41
C GLN A 152 -8.45 -5.16 21.86
N LYS A 153 -7.19 -5.37 22.22
CA LYS A 153 -6.69 -5.28 23.61
C LYS A 153 -5.84 -4.04 23.87
N ASN A 154 -5.12 -3.58 22.85
CA ASN A 154 -4.21 -2.43 22.96
C ASN A 154 -4.97 -1.14 22.67
N ALA A 155 -4.89 -0.20 23.59
CA ALA A 155 -5.48 1.14 23.47
C ALA A 155 -4.45 2.25 23.23
N THR A 156 -3.21 1.90 22.95
CA THR A 156 -2.09 2.85 22.81
C THR A 156 -1.70 3.07 21.37
N ILE A 157 -1.78 2.02 20.53
CA ILE A 157 -1.44 2.11 19.11
C ILE A 157 -2.47 2.97 18.39
N LYS A 158 -2.01 4.10 17.85
CA LYS A 158 -2.81 5.08 17.09
C LYS A 158 -2.59 4.97 15.59
N HIS A 159 -1.40 4.58 15.17
CA HIS A 159 -1.02 4.50 13.77
C HIS A 159 -0.46 3.12 13.48
N LEU A 160 -1.12 2.37 12.61
CA LEU A 160 -0.71 1.03 12.19
C LEU A 160 -0.57 0.97 10.67
N LEU A 161 0.64 0.64 10.20
CA LEU A 161 0.95 0.50 8.79
C LEU A 161 1.19 -0.98 8.47
N LEU A 162 0.38 -1.51 7.55
CA LEU A 162 0.34 -2.91 7.12
C LEU A 162 0.39 -3.04 5.60
N SER A 163 0.84 -1.98 4.92
CA SER A 163 0.89 -1.97 3.45
C SER A 163 1.86 -3.01 2.90
N HIS A 164 1.73 -3.32 1.60
CA HIS A 164 2.62 -4.27 0.90
C HIS A 164 2.73 -5.65 1.57
N ASN A 165 1.60 -6.18 2.05
CA ASN A 165 1.50 -7.53 2.61
C ASN A 165 0.57 -8.40 1.74
N GLN A 166 0.19 -9.57 2.25
CA GLN A 166 -0.59 -10.56 1.50
C GLN A 166 -1.93 -10.86 2.17
N PHE A 167 -2.53 -9.87 2.85
CA PHE A 167 -3.82 -10.05 3.51
C PHE A 167 -4.95 -10.21 2.49
N GLU A 168 -5.81 -11.19 2.74
CA GLU A 168 -6.94 -11.57 1.88
C GLU A 168 -8.27 -11.54 2.67
N GLU A 169 -9.24 -12.35 2.26
CA GLU A 169 -10.61 -12.34 2.76
C GLU A 169 -10.71 -12.66 4.26
N LYS A 170 -9.95 -13.67 4.75
CA LYS A 170 -10.00 -14.05 6.18
C LYS A 170 -9.41 -12.97 7.08
N ALA A 171 -8.34 -12.31 6.63
CA ALA A 171 -7.81 -11.16 7.35
C ALA A 171 -8.86 -10.04 7.45
N ALA A 172 -9.61 -9.79 6.36
CA ALA A 172 -10.65 -8.78 6.36
C ALA A 172 -11.78 -9.07 7.36
N GLU A 173 -12.16 -10.32 7.53
CA GLU A 173 -13.14 -10.73 8.56
C GLU A 173 -12.60 -10.40 9.97
N CYS A 174 -11.33 -10.71 10.25
CA CYS A 174 -10.70 -10.37 11.54
C CYS A 174 -10.61 -8.83 11.74
N PHE A 175 -10.24 -8.08 10.69
CA PHE A 175 -10.19 -6.61 10.76
C PHE A 175 -11.58 -6.00 11.00
N ASN A 176 -12.64 -6.55 10.40
CA ASN A 176 -14.01 -6.10 10.66
C ASN A 176 -14.32 -6.20 12.17
N GLU A 177 -14.08 -7.36 12.78
CA GLU A 177 -14.31 -7.55 14.21
C GLU A 177 -13.43 -6.63 15.07
N ALA A 178 -12.16 -6.44 14.70
CA ALA A 178 -11.25 -5.59 15.47
C ALA A 178 -11.63 -4.11 15.38
N LEU A 179 -11.95 -3.63 14.16
CA LEU A 179 -12.34 -2.24 13.93
C LEU A 179 -13.67 -1.89 14.63
N SER A 180 -14.62 -2.82 14.73
CA SER A 180 -15.90 -2.58 15.39
C SER A 180 -15.77 -2.31 16.89
N VAL A 181 -14.66 -2.71 17.53
CA VAL A 181 -14.46 -2.56 18.98
C VAL A 181 -13.27 -1.65 19.34
N ASN A 182 -12.32 -1.43 18.44
CA ASN A 182 -11.17 -0.59 18.72
C ASN A 182 -11.50 0.89 18.48
N GLU A 183 -11.35 1.71 19.51
CA GLU A 183 -11.56 3.17 19.47
C GLU A 183 -10.25 3.96 19.49
N ALA A 184 -9.11 3.32 19.70
CA ALA A 184 -7.82 3.98 19.87
C ALA A 184 -7.09 4.24 18.55
N LEU A 185 -7.31 3.38 17.54
CA LEU A 185 -6.65 3.48 16.25
C LEU A 185 -7.17 4.67 15.46
N GLU A 186 -6.29 5.62 15.18
CA GLU A 186 -6.59 6.84 14.43
C GLU A 186 -6.25 6.72 12.95
N SER A 187 -5.21 5.95 12.59
CA SER A 187 -4.75 5.79 11.22
C SER A 187 -4.40 4.33 10.91
N LEU A 188 -4.93 3.83 9.81
CA LEU A 188 -4.69 2.47 9.33
C LEU A 188 -4.31 2.49 7.85
N ASP A 189 -3.14 1.94 7.54
CA ASP A 189 -2.72 1.71 6.16
C ASP A 189 -2.79 0.21 5.82
N LEU A 190 -3.73 -0.15 4.97
CA LEU A 190 -3.93 -1.49 4.41
C LEU A 190 -3.65 -1.52 2.90
N SER A 191 -3.01 -0.49 2.35
CA SER A 191 -2.75 -0.42 0.91
C SER A 191 -1.86 -1.58 0.42
N TRP A 192 -1.91 -1.86 -0.88
CA TRP A 192 -1.11 -2.92 -1.50
C TRP A 192 -1.28 -4.29 -0.84
N ASN A 193 -2.54 -4.65 -0.54
CA ASN A 193 -2.95 -5.98 -0.07
C ASN A 193 -3.92 -6.62 -1.09
N ARG A 194 -4.66 -7.65 -0.68
CA ARG A 194 -5.52 -8.41 -1.59
C ARG A 194 -6.97 -8.48 -1.11
N PHE A 195 -7.46 -7.40 -0.48
CA PHE A 195 -8.85 -7.31 -0.03
C PHE A 195 -9.79 -7.13 -1.23
N ARG A 196 -10.28 -8.25 -1.76
CA ARG A 196 -11.17 -8.30 -2.94
C ARG A 196 -12.55 -8.78 -2.52
N THR A 197 -13.55 -8.53 -3.37
CA THR A 197 -14.92 -9.09 -3.23
C THR A 197 -15.45 -9.03 -1.79
N ARG A 198 -15.63 -10.18 -1.15
CA ARG A 198 -16.12 -10.25 0.23
C ARG A 198 -15.18 -9.59 1.24
N GLY A 199 -13.86 -9.71 1.06
CA GLY A 199 -12.90 -9.03 1.93
C GLY A 199 -13.06 -7.50 1.90
N ALA A 200 -13.29 -6.92 0.73
CA ALA A 200 -13.56 -5.48 0.60
C ALA A 200 -14.87 -5.07 1.31
N VAL A 201 -15.89 -5.91 1.24
CA VAL A 201 -17.17 -5.69 1.96
C VAL A 201 -16.94 -5.72 3.47
N CYS A 202 -16.23 -6.73 3.98
CA CYS A 202 -15.92 -6.85 5.43
C CYS A 202 -15.15 -5.63 5.96
N ILE A 203 -14.15 -5.14 5.23
CA ILE A 203 -13.42 -3.92 5.66
C ILE A 203 -14.37 -2.72 5.71
N ALA A 204 -15.24 -2.54 4.71
CA ALA A 204 -16.21 -1.44 4.70
C ALA A 204 -17.22 -1.54 5.85
N GLU A 205 -17.68 -2.74 6.21
CA GLU A 205 -18.55 -2.98 7.36
C GLU A 205 -17.83 -2.64 8.67
N GLY A 206 -16.56 -3.02 8.84
CA GLY A 206 -15.75 -2.63 9.99
C GLY A 206 -15.60 -1.10 10.11
N VAL A 207 -15.41 -0.40 9.00
CA VAL A 207 -15.38 1.07 8.97
C VAL A 207 -16.74 1.66 9.35
N GLN A 208 -17.85 1.04 8.94
CA GLN A 208 -19.20 1.50 9.28
C GLN A 208 -19.43 1.55 10.80
N GLU A 209 -18.94 0.54 11.52
CA GLU A 209 -19.12 0.40 12.96
C GLU A 209 -18.02 1.07 13.81
N ASN A 210 -16.95 1.59 13.17
CA ASN A 210 -15.81 2.16 13.87
C ASN A 210 -16.02 3.62 14.26
N TYR A 211 -15.61 3.99 15.47
CA TYR A 211 -15.72 5.35 16.04
C TYR A 211 -14.38 6.01 16.35
N GLY A 212 -13.25 5.37 16.07
CA GLY A 212 -11.89 5.90 16.35
C GLY A 212 -11.13 6.35 15.11
N LEU A 213 -11.29 5.61 13.99
CA LEU A 213 -10.47 5.75 12.80
C LEU A 213 -10.76 7.06 12.06
N ARG A 214 -9.68 7.79 11.77
CA ARG A 214 -9.71 9.08 11.04
C ARG A 214 -9.10 8.98 9.66
N CYS A 215 -8.04 8.19 9.51
CA CYS A 215 -7.32 8.05 8.24
C CYS A 215 -7.29 6.56 7.83
N LEU A 216 -7.76 6.26 6.63
CA LEU A 216 -7.76 4.91 6.07
C LEU A 216 -7.20 4.91 4.66
N ASN A 217 -6.14 4.14 4.46
CA ASN A 217 -5.57 3.90 3.14
C ASN A 217 -5.87 2.47 2.69
N LEU A 218 -6.62 2.35 1.59
CA LEU A 218 -7.01 1.10 0.93
C LEU A 218 -6.52 1.03 -0.51
N CYS A 219 -5.59 1.89 -0.90
CA CYS A 219 -5.05 1.94 -2.26
C CYS A 219 -4.54 0.55 -2.71
N MET A 220 -4.73 0.20 -3.98
CA MET A 220 -4.20 -1.04 -4.58
C MET A 220 -4.68 -2.35 -3.93
N ASN A 221 -5.98 -2.47 -3.63
CA ASN A 221 -6.56 -3.70 -3.06
C ASN A 221 -7.50 -4.45 -4.00
N GLY A 222 -8.15 -3.78 -4.94
CA GLY A 222 -9.12 -4.40 -5.84
C GLY A 222 -10.53 -4.50 -5.24
N PHE A 223 -11.00 -3.45 -4.59
CA PHE A 223 -12.32 -3.35 -3.95
C PHE A 223 -13.50 -3.59 -4.90
N GLY A 224 -13.36 -3.18 -6.17
CA GLY A 224 -14.40 -3.41 -7.19
C GLY A 224 -15.76 -2.77 -6.86
N LEU A 225 -16.81 -3.34 -7.42
CA LEU A 225 -18.16 -2.82 -7.23
C LEU A 225 -18.70 -3.05 -5.82
N ASP A 226 -18.61 -4.29 -5.31
CA ASP A 226 -19.24 -4.67 -4.04
C ASP A 226 -18.60 -3.93 -2.85
N GLY A 227 -17.26 -3.84 -2.85
CA GLY A 227 -16.52 -3.07 -1.84
C GLY A 227 -16.86 -1.59 -1.89
N ALA A 228 -16.99 -1.00 -3.09
CA ALA A 228 -17.36 0.39 -3.26
C ALA A 228 -18.79 0.68 -2.78
N CYS A 229 -19.74 -0.20 -3.10
CA CYS A 229 -21.12 -0.09 -2.62
C CYS A 229 -21.21 -0.16 -1.09
N SER A 230 -20.45 -1.05 -0.47
CA SER A 230 -20.39 -1.18 0.99
C SER A 230 -19.70 0.03 1.62
N MET A 231 -18.65 0.55 1.03
CA MET A 231 -17.98 1.77 1.49
C MET A 231 -18.90 3.00 1.37
N GLY A 232 -19.70 3.11 0.30
CA GLY A 232 -20.72 4.17 0.18
C GLY A 232 -21.75 4.12 1.32
N LYS A 233 -22.19 2.91 1.72
CA LYS A 233 -23.06 2.72 2.90
C LYS A 233 -22.34 3.10 4.19
N ALA A 234 -21.08 2.70 4.36
CA ALA A 234 -20.28 3.05 5.53
C ALA A 234 -20.14 4.57 5.66
N LEU A 235 -19.77 5.28 4.59
CA LEU A 235 -19.64 6.73 4.58
C LEU A 235 -20.94 7.45 4.94
N LYS A 236 -22.10 6.89 4.57
CA LYS A 236 -23.41 7.45 4.91
C LYS A 236 -23.64 7.56 6.44
N VAL A 237 -23.09 6.64 7.23
CA VAL A 237 -23.34 6.55 8.68
C VAL A 237 -22.11 6.87 9.53
N ASN A 238 -20.90 6.60 9.06
CA ASN A 238 -19.67 6.89 9.79
C ASN A 238 -19.47 8.40 9.96
N ARG A 239 -19.07 8.82 11.15
CA ARG A 239 -18.88 10.24 11.54
C ARG A 239 -17.50 10.50 12.12
N THR A 240 -16.51 9.65 11.84
CA THR A 240 -15.15 9.77 12.36
C THR A 240 -14.09 9.82 11.26
N LEU A 241 -14.30 9.10 10.15
CA LEU A 241 -13.34 9.00 9.06
C LEU A 241 -13.21 10.34 8.33
N GLN A 242 -11.99 10.90 8.33
CA GLN A 242 -11.67 12.18 7.73
C GLN A 242 -10.91 12.05 6.41
N GLU A 243 -10.11 11.01 6.26
CA GLU A 243 -9.28 10.77 5.07
C GLU A 243 -9.48 9.34 4.59
N LEU A 244 -9.80 9.19 3.31
CA LEU A 244 -9.97 7.90 2.66
C LEU A 244 -9.22 7.88 1.34
N ASP A 245 -8.33 6.89 1.17
CA ASP A 245 -7.66 6.61 -0.09
C ASP A 245 -8.16 5.26 -0.64
N MET A 246 -8.81 5.30 -1.81
CA MET A 246 -9.29 4.14 -2.55
C MET A 246 -8.78 4.14 -4.00
N CYS A 247 -7.62 4.75 -4.26
CA CYS A 247 -7.02 4.74 -5.59
C CYS A 247 -6.67 3.31 -6.03
N PHE A 248 -6.67 3.06 -7.34
CA PHE A 248 -6.28 1.76 -7.93
C PHE A 248 -7.07 0.55 -7.42
N ASN A 249 -8.38 0.67 -7.23
CA ASN A 249 -9.23 -0.38 -6.66
C ASN A 249 -10.20 -1.03 -7.65
N ARG A 250 -10.09 -0.75 -8.96
CA ARG A 250 -11.00 -1.26 -10.01
C ARG A 250 -12.47 -0.92 -9.78
N ILE A 251 -12.72 0.23 -9.16
CA ILE A 251 -14.07 0.69 -8.87
C ILE A 251 -14.71 1.15 -10.18
N PRO A 252 -15.84 0.54 -10.62
CA PRO A 252 -16.56 0.96 -11.82
C PRO A 252 -17.47 2.16 -11.53
N ASP A 253 -18.08 2.71 -12.59
CA ASP A 253 -19.01 3.85 -12.53
C ASP A 253 -20.06 3.69 -11.42
N LYS A 254 -20.76 2.57 -11.39
CA LYS A 254 -21.76 2.26 -10.37
C LYS A 254 -21.23 2.30 -8.94
N GLY A 255 -19.99 1.88 -8.73
CA GLY A 255 -19.35 1.92 -7.41
C GLY A 255 -19.08 3.34 -6.95
N VAL A 256 -18.64 4.21 -7.85
CA VAL A 256 -18.44 5.64 -7.57
C VAL A 256 -19.76 6.35 -7.30
N GLU A 257 -20.83 6.00 -8.02
CA GLU A 257 -22.17 6.53 -7.78
C GLU A 257 -22.68 6.20 -6.37
N GLU A 258 -22.45 4.98 -5.89
CA GLU A 258 -22.83 4.57 -4.53
C GLU A 258 -22.01 5.30 -3.45
N ILE A 259 -20.69 5.50 -3.68
CA ILE A 259 -19.87 6.35 -2.81
C ILE A 259 -20.39 7.79 -2.82
N ALA A 260 -20.72 8.32 -3.97
CA ALA A 260 -21.29 9.66 -4.12
C ALA A 260 -22.61 9.84 -3.34
N ILE A 261 -23.48 8.81 -3.37
CA ILE A 261 -24.72 8.80 -2.57
C ILE A 261 -24.40 8.85 -1.07
N GLY A 262 -23.39 8.11 -0.61
CA GLY A 262 -22.92 8.16 0.77
C GLY A 262 -22.45 9.57 1.19
N LEU A 263 -21.77 10.27 0.29
CA LEU A 263 -21.27 11.63 0.52
C LEU A 263 -22.35 12.71 0.55
N GLN A 264 -23.55 12.46 0.02
CA GLN A 264 -24.67 13.41 0.10
C GLN A 264 -25.09 13.73 1.55
N THR A 265 -24.73 12.89 2.50
CA THR A 265 -25.07 13.06 3.92
C THR A 265 -23.88 12.99 4.86
N ASN A 266 -22.67 12.74 4.34
CA ASN A 266 -21.45 12.72 5.15
C ASN A 266 -20.91 14.15 5.32
N ASP A 267 -20.71 14.53 6.56
CA ASP A 267 -20.27 15.87 6.97
C ASP A 267 -18.89 15.87 7.65
N VAL A 268 -18.17 14.74 7.60
CA VAL A 268 -16.90 14.55 8.34
C VAL A 268 -15.71 14.30 7.41
N LEU A 269 -15.92 13.61 6.29
CA LEU A 269 -14.84 13.27 5.36
C LEU A 269 -14.26 14.57 4.75
N LYS A 270 -12.95 14.75 4.91
CA LYS A 270 -12.21 15.93 4.43
C LYS A 270 -11.42 15.67 3.15
N SER A 271 -10.91 14.45 3.02
CA SER A 271 -10.07 14.05 1.90
C SER A 271 -10.56 12.73 1.32
N LEU A 272 -10.82 12.72 0.01
CA LEU A 272 -11.12 11.52 -0.75
C LEU A 272 -10.16 11.41 -1.92
N LYS A 273 -9.46 10.27 -2.01
CA LYS A 273 -8.69 9.89 -3.17
C LYS A 273 -9.32 8.63 -3.78
N ILE A 274 -9.75 8.74 -5.03
CA ILE A 274 -10.44 7.65 -5.73
C ILE A 274 -10.00 7.55 -7.20
N GLY A 275 -8.94 8.26 -7.56
CA GLY A 275 -8.37 8.24 -8.91
C GLY A 275 -7.86 6.87 -9.33
N SER A 276 -7.50 6.76 -10.61
CA SER A 276 -6.95 5.51 -11.19
C SER A 276 -7.86 4.28 -10.98
N ASN A 277 -9.16 4.48 -11.03
CA ASN A 277 -10.18 3.44 -11.02
C ASN A 277 -10.83 3.28 -12.41
N GLN A 278 -11.86 2.43 -12.54
CA GLN A 278 -12.48 2.08 -13.81
C GLN A 278 -13.81 2.83 -14.03
N PHE A 279 -13.81 4.14 -13.85
CA PHE A 279 -14.98 4.99 -14.07
C PHE A 279 -14.65 6.20 -14.94
N GLY A 280 -15.70 6.75 -15.56
CA GLY A 280 -15.58 7.85 -16.51
C GLY A 280 -16.03 9.21 -15.97
N GLY A 281 -16.03 10.23 -16.87
CA GLY A 281 -16.34 11.61 -16.56
C GLY A 281 -17.74 11.84 -16.03
N ASP A 282 -18.73 11.07 -16.48
CA ASP A 282 -20.11 11.19 -16.02
C ASP A 282 -20.26 10.81 -14.55
N SER A 283 -19.61 9.73 -14.12
CA SER A 283 -19.60 9.32 -12.71
C SER A 283 -18.77 10.28 -11.84
N ALA A 284 -17.68 10.84 -12.38
CA ALA A 284 -16.92 11.89 -11.72
C ALA A 284 -17.79 13.16 -11.53
N LEU A 285 -18.56 13.54 -12.53
CA LEU A 285 -19.52 14.65 -12.45
C LEU A 285 -20.63 14.36 -11.43
N PHE A 286 -21.17 13.13 -11.42
CA PHE A 286 -22.17 12.73 -10.44
C PHE A 286 -21.63 12.81 -9.00
N LEU A 287 -20.39 12.37 -8.80
CA LEU A 287 -19.70 12.50 -7.50
C LEU A 287 -19.60 13.97 -7.08
N LEU A 288 -19.17 14.84 -7.99
CA LEU A 288 -19.00 16.26 -7.70
C LEU A 288 -20.35 16.94 -7.40
N LYS A 289 -21.40 16.63 -8.18
CA LYS A 289 -22.79 17.09 -7.92
C LYS A 289 -23.33 16.60 -6.58
N SER A 290 -22.96 15.41 -6.16
CA SER A 290 -23.37 14.85 -4.85
C SER A 290 -22.72 15.57 -3.69
N ILE A 291 -21.46 15.95 -3.84
CA ILE A 291 -20.73 16.76 -2.85
C ILE A 291 -21.32 18.18 -2.79
N ASP A 292 -21.65 18.76 -3.94
CA ASP A 292 -22.23 20.10 -4.03
C ASP A 292 -23.61 20.19 -3.34
N LYS A 293 -24.45 19.16 -3.48
CA LYS A 293 -25.75 19.07 -2.81
C LYS A 293 -25.70 19.01 -1.29
N ASN A 294 -24.55 18.65 -0.72
CA ASN A 294 -24.38 18.56 0.72
C ASN A 294 -23.75 19.84 1.27
N ASP A 295 -24.59 20.77 1.71
CA ASP A 295 -24.14 22.04 2.30
C ASP A 295 -23.29 21.87 3.56
N SER A 296 -23.43 20.73 4.25
CA SER A 296 -22.66 20.40 5.45
C SER A 296 -21.37 19.62 5.15
N SER A 297 -21.04 19.36 3.89
CA SER A 297 -19.87 18.57 3.51
C SER A 297 -18.58 19.24 3.99
N ALA A 298 -17.75 18.48 4.71
CA ALA A 298 -16.42 18.90 5.14
C ALA A 298 -15.34 18.64 4.07
N LEU A 299 -15.71 18.05 2.92
CA LEU A 299 -14.76 17.63 1.90
C LEU A 299 -14.07 18.84 1.27
N ASN A 300 -12.75 18.91 1.40
CA ASN A 300 -11.92 19.99 0.87
C ASN A 300 -10.79 19.50 -0.05
N TYR A 301 -10.58 18.17 -0.15
CA TYR A 301 -9.59 17.55 -1.03
C TYR A 301 -10.23 16.39 -1.79
N LEU A 302 -10.23 16.44 -3.11
CA LEU A 302 -10.71 15.37 -3.99
C LEU A 302 -9.67 15.06 -5.05
N GLU A 303 -9.22 13.80 -5.11
CA GLU A 303 -8.26 13.33 -6.08
C GLU A 303 -8.88 12.29 -7.01
N LEU A 304 -8.94 12.66 -8.29
CA LEU A 304 -9.46 11.85 -9.41
C LEU A 304 -8.35 11.66 -10.48
N LEU A 305 -7.10 11.48 -10.06
CA LEU A 305 -5.99 11.31 -11.00
C LEU A 305 -6.28 10.16 -11.98
N ASN A 306 -5.92 10.35 -13.24
CA ASN A 306 -6.19 9.45 -14.36
C ASN A 306 -7.69 9.24 -14.69
N VAL A 307 -8.58 10.09 -14.21
CA VAL A 307 -9.99 10.13 -14.62
C VAL A 307 -10.17 11.30 -15.60
N GLU A 308 -10.65 11.01 -16.81
CA GLU A 308 -10.99 12.04 -17.78
C GLU A 308 -12.35 12.67 -17.39
N VAL A 309 -12.46 13.99 -17.44
CA VAL A 309 -13.64 14.73 -16.96
C VAL A 309 -14.29 15.51 -18.09
N THR A 310 -15.59 15.82 -17.93
CA THR A 310 -16.41 16.58 -18.89
C THR A 310 -16.25 18.10 -18.70
N GLU A 311 -16.69 18.90 -19.66
CA GLU A 311 -16.73 20.37 -19.53
C GLU A 311 -17.63 20.79 -18.36
N GLU A 312 -18.80 20.14 -18.20
CA GLU A 312 -19.71 20.40 -17.08
C GLU A 312 -19.04 20.15 -15.71
N PHE A 313 -18.19 19.13 -15.61
CA PHE A 313 -17.38 18.90 -14.42
C PHE A 313 -16.43 20.08 -14.16
N MET A 314 -15.78 20.62 -15.20
CA MET A 314 -14.85 21.73 -15.07
C MET A 314 -15.54 23.02 -14.60
N ASP A 315 -16.77 23.26 -15.05
CA ASP A 315 -17.53 24.43 -14.61
C ASP A 315 -17.94 24.31 -13.13
N LEU A 316 -18.45 23.15 -12.72
CA LEU A 316 -18.79 22.90 -11.32
C LEU A 316 -17.55 22.90 -10.41
N LYS A 317 -16.41 22.36 -10.89
CA LYS A 317 -15.12 22.45 -10.19
C LYS A 317 -14.73 23.87 -9.87
N LYS A 318 -14.79 24.80 -10.86
CA LYS A 318 -14.46 26.21 -10.65
C LYS A 318 -15.32 26.87 -9.56
N ILE A 319 -16.61 26.51 -9.52
CA ILE A 319 -17.55 27.00 -8.49
C ILE A 319 -17.09 26.50 -7.11
N LEU A 320 -16.88 25.19 -6.95
CA LEU A 320 -16.49 24.60 -5.67
C LEU A 320 -15.10 25.03 -5.17
N GLU A 321 -14.14 25.20 -6.08
CA GLU A 321 -12.82 25.75 -5.75
C GLU A 321 -12.92 27.19 -5.25
N THR A 322 -13.86 28.00 -5.80
CA THR A 322 -14.03 29.39 -5.42
C THR A 322 -14.86 29.55 -4.13
N GLU A 323 -15.97 28.84 -4.03
CA GLU A 323 -16.94 29.02 -2.93
C GLU A 323 -16.56 28.22 -1.69
N ARG A 324 -16.06 26.97 -1.87
CA ARG A 324 -15.73 26.06 -0.75
C ARG A 324 -14.23 25.88 -0.54
N GLN A 325 -13.36 26.53 -1.34
CA GLN A 325 -11.90 26.39 -1.31
C GLN A 325 -11.44 24.91 -1.44
N MET A 326 -12.21 24.09 -2.14
CA MET A 326 -11.84 22.70 -2.40
C MET A 326 -10.63 22.63 -3.31
N LYS A 327 -9.80 21.60 -3.11
CA LYS A 327 -8.71 21.22 -4.02
C LYS A 327 -9.13 19.99 -4.79
N ILE A 328 -9.32 20.12 -6.12
CA ILE A 328 -9.81 19.05 -6.97
C ILE A 328 -8.78 18.75 -8.05
N PHE A 329 -8.23 17.54 -8.03
CA PHE A 329 -7.26 17.04 -9.00
C PHE A 329 -7.93 15.97 -9.89
N HIS A 330 -7.69 16.03 -11.20
CA HIS A 330 -8.28 15.10 -12.18
C HIS A 330 -7.33 14.83 -13.34
N GLY A 331 -7.68 13.90 -14.22
CA GLY A 331 -6.98 13.60 -15.46
C GLY A 331 -7.25 14.62 -16.58
N GLY A 332 -7.23 14.15 -17.82
CA GLY A 332 -7.51 14.98 -18.99
C GLY A 332 -8.98 15.39 -19.09
N LEU A 333 -9.24 16.36 -19.99
CA LEU A 333 -10.58 16.71 -20.39
C LEU A 333 -11.06 15.76 -21.51
N VAL A 334 -12.28 15.28 -21.42
CA VAL A 334 -12.93 14.60 -22.55
C VAL A 334 -13.25 15.68 -23.58
N CYS A 335 -12.51 15.73 -24.68
CA CYS A 335 -12.86 16.62 -25.79
C CYS A 335 -14.07 16.04 -26.50
N ASP A 336 -15.14 16.82 -26.64
CA ASP A 336 -16.40 16.44 -27.33
C ASP A 336 -16.25 16.08 -28.82
N ASP A 337 -15.05 16.21 -29.38
CA ASP A 337 -14.76 15.80 -30.77
C ASP A 337 -14.94 14.29 -31.04
N THR A 338 -15.24 13.50 -29.99
CA THR A 338 -15.50 12.05 -30.11
C THR A 338 -16.98 11.69 -30.36
N TYR A 339 -17.91 12.65 -30.31
CA TYR A 339 -19.34 12.38 -30.42
C TYR A 339 -19.88 12.05 -31.84
N ASN A 340 -19.01 12.01 -32.85
CA ASN A 340 -19.40 11.63 -34.22
C ASN A 340 -18.78 10.32 -34.72
N ILE A 341 -18.35 9.43 -33.83
CA ILE A 341 -17.99 8.06 -34.24
C ILE A 341 -19.32 7.27 -34.34
N PRO A 342 -19.73 6.82 -35.53
CA PRO A 342 -20.92 6.01 -35.66
C PRO A 342 -20.80 4.77 -34.78
N THR A 343 -21.84 4.44 -34.04
CA THR A 343 -21.92 3.26 -33.16
C THR A 343 -21.73 1.91 -33.89
N SER A 344 -21.63 1.94 -35.22
CA SER A 344 -21.25 0.79 -36.06
C SER A 344 -19.77 0.54 -36.18
N TRP A 345 -18.92 1.46 -35.67
CA TRP A 345 -17.48 1.32 -35.69
C TRP A 345 -17.04 0.94 -34.26
N ARG A 346 -17.07 -0.35 -33.98
CA ARG A 346 -16.38 -0.84 -32.79
C ARG A 346 -14.90 -0.44 -32.92
N LEU A 347 -14.36 0.21 -31.89
CA LEU A 347 -12.93 0.55 -31.78
C LEU A 347 -12.03 -0.65 -32.14
N ASP A 348 -12.55 -1.84 -31.96
CA ASP A 348 -11.93 -3.13 -32.21
C ASP A 348 -11.48 -3.30 -33.68
N ASP A 349 -12.24 -2.87 -34.67
CA ASP A 349 -11.96 -3.16 -36.08
C ASP A 349 -10.85 -2.29 -36.69
N VAL A 350 -10.63 -1.09 -36.16
CA VAL A 350 -9.63 -0.14 -36.69
C VAL A 350 -8.28 -0.25 -35.97
N VAL A 351 -8.35 -0.59 -34.71
CA VAL A 351 -7.17 -0.80 -33.85
C VAL A 351 -6.59 -2.21 -34.06
N ASP A 352 -7.42 -3.17 -34.46
CA ASP A 352 -7.08 -4.60 -34.57
C ASP A 352 -5.91 -4.89 -35.53
N SER A 353 -5.78 -4.18 -36.64
CA SER A 353 -4.68 -4.45 -37.60
C SER A 353 -3.30 -3.98 -37.12
N TRP A 354 -3.24 -3.00 -36.22
CA TRP A 354 -1.99 -2.56 -35.59
C TRP A 354 -1.76 -3.26 -34.24
N MET A 355 -2.82 -3.46 -33.48
CA MET A 355 -2.78 -4.19 -32.22
C MET A 355 -2.33 -5.63 -32.40
N SER A 356 -2.71 -6.31 -33.47
CA SER A 356 -2.25 -7.68 -33.75
C SER A 356 -0.73 -7.79 -34.02
N LYS A 357 -0.06 -6.66 -34.28
CA LYS A 357 1.38 -6.61 -34.57
C LYS A 357 2.22 -6.13 -33.39
N ASN A 358 1.63 -5.43 -32.42
CA ASN A 358 2.37 -4.90 -31.27
C ASN A 358 2.31 -5.89 -30.08
N PRO A 359 3.45 -6.44 -29.63
CA PRO A 359 3.47 -7.42 -28.54
C PRO A 359 2.86 -6.90 -27.23
N MET A 360 3.00 -5.60 -26.93
CA MET A 360 2.41 -5.00 -25.73
C MET A 360 0.87 -5.05 -25.74
N SER A 361 0.24 -5.03 -26.94
CA SER A 361 -1.22 -5.14 -27.05
C SER A 361 -1.73 -6.52 -26.61
N ILE A 362 -1.00 -7.58 -26.93
CA ILE A 362 -1.34 -8.95 -26.57
C ILE A 362 -1.29 -9.09 -25.03
N LEU A 363 -0.24 -8.56 -24.43
CA LEU A 363 -0.10 -8.55 -22.97
C LEU A 363 -1.22 -7.75 -22.29
N LYS A 364 -1.55 -6.60 -22.83
CA LYS A 364 -2.65 -5.76 -22.33
C LYS A 364 -4.01 -6.43 -22.43
N LYS A 365 -4.30 -7.07 -23.55
CA LYS A 365 -5.55 -7.82 -23.75
C LYS A 365 -5.69 -8.90 -22.66
N TYR A 366 -4.63 -9.65 -22.40
CA TYR A 366 -4.63 -10.64 -21.32
C TYR A 366 -4.87 -10.01 -19.95
N ILE A 367 -4.19 -8.89 -19.62
CA ILE A 367 -4.37 -8.19 -18.34
C ILE A 367 -5.83 -7.77 -18.15
N VAL A 368 -6.47 -7.26 -19.20
CA VAL A 368 -7.88 -6.82 -19.16
C VAL A 368 -8.82 -8.02 -19.03
N GLU A 369 -8.64 -9.06 -19.85
CA GLU A 369 -9.50 -10.25 -19.87
C GLU A 369 -9.40 -11.07 -18.58
N SER A 370 -8.19 -11.17 -17.99
CA SER A 370 -7.98 -11.87 -16.71
C SER A 370 -8.31 -11.04 -15.49
N GLY A 371 -8.57 -9.75 -15.66
CA GLY A 371 -8.77 -8.84 -14.54
C GLY A 371 -7.53 -8.65 -13.66
N TYR A 372 -6.32 -8.90 -14.16
CA TYR A 372 -5.08 -8.68 -13.43
C TYR A 372 -4.74 -7.18 -13.33
N ARG A 373 -4.08 -6.80 -12.23
CA ARG A 373 -3.33 -5.54 -12.18
C ARG A 373 -1.93 -5.79 -12.74
N LEU A 374 -1.28 -4.74 -13.22
CA LEU A 374 0.08 -4.84 -13.73
C LEU A 374 1.05 -5.43 -12.69
N ILE A 375 0.85 -5.08 -11.42
CA ILE A 375 1.64 -5.62 -10.30
C ILE A 375 1.37 -7.11 -10.04
N ASP A 376 0.15 -7.57 -10.23
CA ASP A 376 -0.18 -8.98 -10.04
C ASP A 376 0.51 -9.81 -11.12
N LEU A 377 0.50 -9.33 -12.37
CA LEU A 377 1.25 -9.95 -13.47
C LEU A 377 2.76 -9.96 -13.17
N PHE A 378 3.31 -8.84 -12.69
CA PHE A 378 4.72 -8.73 -12.35
C PHE A 378 5.12 -9.77 -11.30
N LYS A 379 4.35 -9.87 -10.21
CA LYS A 379 4.59 -10.85 -9.14
C LYS A 379 4.43 -12.30 -9.59
N ASP A 380 3.53 -12.56 -10.54
CA ASP A 380 3.36 -13.90 -11.07
C ASP A 380 4.52 -14.32 -11.98
N PHE A 381 5.19 -13.35 -12.60
CA PHE A 381 6.33 -13.58 -13.48
C PHE A 381 7.66 -13.60 -12.71
N ASP A 382 7.81 -12.76 -11.69
CA ASP A 382 8.94 -12.75 -10.75
C ASP A 382 8.85 -13.94 -9.79
N LYS A 383 9.36 -15.09 -10.21
CA LYS A 383 9.22 -16.37 -9.47
C LYS A 383 10.19 -16.49 -8.30
N ASP A 384 11.35 -15.86 -8.38
CA ASP A 384 12.37 -15.91 -7.33
C ASP A 384 12.24 -14.73 -6.33
N GLY A 385 11.29 -13.81 -6.58
CA GLY A 385 10.98 -12.71 -5.68
C GLY A 385 12.06 -11.63 -5.58
N ASN A 386 12.94 -11.57 -6.59
CA ASN A 386 14.07 -10.64 -6.58
C ASN A 386 13.73 -9.23 -7.07
N MET A 387 12.45 -8.95 -7.34
CA MET A 387 11.91 -7.68 -7.85
C MET A 387 12.34 -7.33 -9.29
N PHE A 388 12.85 -8.29 -10.02
CA PHE A 388 13.21 -8.19 -11.44
C PHE A 388 12.69 -9.41 -12.18
N ILE A 389 12.22 -9.22 -13.41
CA ILE A 389 11.82 -10.31 -14.29
C ILE A 389 12.93 -10.52 -15.31
N THR A 390 13.58 -11.68 -15.28
CA THR A 390 14.51 -12.09 -16.32
C THR A 390 13.76 -12.51 -17.58
N ARG A 391 14.45 -12.53 -18.73
CA ARG A 391 13.86 -12.99 -19.99
C ARG A 391 13.27 -14.41 -19.88
N ASP A 392 13.96 -15.29 -19.16
CA ASP A 392 13.51 -16.69 -18.97
C ASP A 392 12.24 -16.77 -18.10
N GLU A 393 12.16 -15.96 -17.04
CA GLU A 393 10.96 -15.85 -16.19
C GLU A 393 9.80 -15.24 -16.96
N PHE A 394 10.07 -14.20 -17.76
CA PHE A 394 9.07 -13.56 -18.61
C PHE A 394 8.48 -14.57 -19.62
N THR A 395 9.34 -15.33 -20.30
CA THR A 395 8.91 -16.35 -21.25
C THR A 395 8.10 -17.46 -20.57
N LYS A 396 8.56 -17.96 -19.42
CA LYS A 396 7.83 -18.97 -18.63
C LYS A 396 6.50 -18.43 -18.08
N GLY A 397 6.49 -17.18 -17.64
CA GLY A 397 5.28 -16.49 -17.17
C GLY A 397 4.23 -16.39 -18.28
N LEU A 398 4.61 -15.98 -19.49
CA LEU A 398 3.72 -15.92 -20.65
C LEU A 398 3.17 -17.31 -21.02
N GLN A 399 3.99 -18.34 -20.98
CA GLN A 399 3.57 -19.72 -21.24
C GLN A 399 2.59 -20.22 -20.17
N ALA A 400 2.88 -19.98 -18.90
CA ALA A 400 2.01 -20.36 -17.79
C ALA A 400 0.65 -19.64 -17.83
N ALA A 401 0.66 -18.38 -18.30
CA ALA A 401 -0.53 -17.57 -18.52
C ALA A 401 -1.29 -17.91 -19.82
N ASN A 402 -0.82 -18.89 -20.59
CA ASN A 402 -1.39 -19.28 -21.89
C ASN A 402 -1.45 -18.13 -22.92
N ILE A 403 -0.51 -17.19 -22.85
CA ILE A 403 -0.39 -16.07 -23.77
C ILE A 403 0.44 -16.51 -24.97
N ASN A 404 -0.22 -16.64 -26.13
CA ASN A 404 0.44 -17.07 -27.36
C ASN A 404 1.21 -15.90 -28.00
N MET A 405 2.53 -15.83 -27.76
CA MET A 405 3.45 -14.93 -28.42
C MET A 405 4.56 -15.72 -29.12
N THR A 406 4.99 -15.25 -30.28
CA THR A 406 6.16 -15.80 -30.98
C THR A 406 7.44 -15.36 -30.26
N GLU A 407 8.53 -16.13 -30.44
CA GLU A 407 9.84 -15.80 -29.85
C GLU A 407 10.33 -14.39 -30.26
N THR A 408 10.03 -13.97 -31.50
CA THR A 408 10.31 -12.63 -32.00
C THR A 408 9.52 -11.56 -31.27
N GLN A 409 8.23 -11.78 -31.00
CA GLN A 409 7.38 -10.86 -30.26
C GLN A 409 7.80 -10.73 -28.78
N ILE A 410 8.20 -11.84 -28.17
CA ILE A 410 8.74 -11.81 -26.79
C ILE A 410 10.02 -11.00 -26.75
N GLN A 411 10.89 -11.19 -27.72
CA GLN A 411 12.16 -10.45 -27.80
C GLN A 411 11.93 -8.97 -28.02
N GLU A 412 11.01 -8.57 -28.89
CA GLU A 412 10.61 -7.18 -29.10
C GLU A 412 10.02 -6.55 -27.85
N LEU A 413 9.16 -7.29 -27.12
CA LEU A 413 8.52 -6.81 -25.90
C LEU A 413 9.54 -6.59 -24.78
N VAL A 414 10.43 -7.54 -24.55
CA VAL A 414 11.53 -7.39 -23.58
C VAL A 414 12.39 -6.19 -23.93
N GLN A 415 12.72 -5.99 -25.22
CA GLN A 415 13.53 -4.88 -25.69
C GLN A 415 12.84 -3.51 -25.56
N GLN A 416 11.48 -3.49 -25.61
CA GLN A 416 10.68 -2.30 -25.36
C GLN A 416 10.60 -1.95 -23.87
N LEU A 417 10.56 -2.95 -23.00
CA LEU A 417 10.41 -2.77 -21.57
C LEU A 417 11.76 -2.52 -20.88
N ASP A 418 12.81 -3.25 -21.21
CA ASP A 418 14.16 -3.09 -20.65
C ASP A 418 14.80 -1.77 -21.13
N LYS A 419 14.55 -0.68 -20.42
CA LYS A 419 14.99 0.67 -20.81
C LYS A 419 16.46 0.92 -20.51
N ASP A 420 16.95 0.41 -19.40
CA ASP A 420 18.33 0.57 -18.95
C ASP A 420 19.28 -0.46 -19.60
N LYS A 421 18.73 -1.42 -20.35
CA LYS A 421 19.45 -2.49 -21.07
C LYS A 421 20.28 -3.39 -20.16
N ASN A 422 19.78 -3.63 -18.97
CA ASN A 422 20.41 -4.54 -18.00
C ASN A 422 20.04 -6.02 -18.22
N GLY A 423 19.16 -6.33 -19.17
CA GLY A 423 18.67 -7.67 -19.50
C GLY A 423 17.59 -8.18 -18.57
N LYS A 424 17.00 -7.33 -17.73
CA LYS A 424 15.93 -7.62 -16.80
C LYS A 424 14.85 -6.55 -16.94
N ILE A 425 13.65 -6.83 -16.43
CA ILE A 425 12.55 -5.88 -16.41
C ILE A 425 12.18 -5.64 -14.95
N ASP A 426 12.26 -4.42 -14.48
CA ASP A 426 11.72 -4.03 -13.18
C ASP A 426 10.27 -3.55 -13.28
N PHE A 427 9.64 -3.33 -12.14
CA PHE A 427 8.23 -2.90 -12.11
C PHE A 427 8.03 -1.47 -12.61
N ALA A 428 9.01 -0.59 -12.43
CA ALA A 428 8.94 0.79 -12.94
C ALA A 428 9.00 0.81 -14.47
N GLU A 429 9.84 0.00 -15.08
CA GLU A 429 9.96 -0.18 -16.54
C GLU A 429 8.68 -0.77 -17.14
N LEU A 430 8.04 -1.70 -16.44
CA LEU A 430 6.75 -2.25 -16.87
C LEU A 430 5.64 -1.19 -16.84
N ILE A 431 5.60 -0.33 -15.83
CA ILE A 431 4.66 0.81 -15.74
C ILE A 431 4.94 1.82 -16.85
N GLU A 432 6.20 2.15 -17.09
CA GLU A 432 6.59 3.12 -18.12
C GLU A 432 6.24 2.60 -19.52
N GLY A 433 6.51 1.33 -19.80
CA GLY A 433 6.09 0.67 -21.04
C GLY A 433 4.58 0.69 -21.26
N ASP A 434 3.80 0.52 -20.20
CA ASP A 434 2.34 0.63 -20.23
C ASP A 434 1.89 2.06 -20.57
N LYS A 435 2.51 3.05 -19.95
CA LYS A 435 2.23 4.47 -20.22
C LYS A 435 2.55 4.85 -21.65
N GLU A 436 3.74 4.49 -22.14
CA GLU A 436 4.14 4.74 -23.53
C GLU A 436 3.20 4.09 -24.56
N TYR A 437 2.76 2.86 -24.26
CA TYR A 437 1.80 2.16 -25.12
C TYR A 437 0.46 2.92 -25.20
N ARG A 438 -0.08 3.41 -24.08
CA ARG A 438 -1.31 4.21 -24.06
C ARG A 438 -1.15 5.53 -24.81
N GLU A 439 0.00 6.19 -24.66
CA GLU A 439 0.29 7.43 -25.40
C GLU A 439 0.39 7.19 -26.91
N MET A 440 0.97 6.06 -27.32
CA MET A 440 1.05 5.68 -28.72
C MET A 440 -0.31 5.33 -29.30
N GLN A 441 -1.16 4.63 -28.58
CA GLN A 441 -2.56 4.39 -28.96
C GLN A 441 -3.30 5.70 -29.22
N ARG A 442 -3.18 6.67 -28.30
CA ARG A 442 -3.79 8.00 -28.44
C ARG A 442 -3.29 8.75 -29.69
N LYS A 443 -1.99 8.68 -29.98
CA LYS A 443 -1.40 9.31 -31.18
C LYS A 443 -1.93 8.68 -32.48
N ILE A 444 -2.00 7.36 -32.54
CA ILE A 444 -2.49 6.65 -33.72
C ILE A 444 -3.98 6.96 -33.95
N LEU A 445 -4.78 6.96 -32.87
CA LEU A 445 -6.19 7.31 -32.94
C LEU A 445 -6.35 8.75 -33.48
N LYS A 446 -5.57 9.69 -32.97
CA LYS A 446 -5.59 11.10 -33.39
C LYS A 446 -5.20 11.27 -34.87
N GLN A 447 -4.14 10.59 -35.32
CA GLN A 447 -3.72 10.64 -36.74
C GLN A 447 -4.82 10.09 -37.68
N LYS A 448 -5.44 8.97 -37.32
CA LYS A 448 -6.53 8.39 -38.12
C LYS A 448 -7.77 9.27 -38.16
N LEU A 449 -8.08 10.00 -37.10
CA LEU A 449 -9.16 10.99 -37.08
C LEU A 449 -8.84 12.22 -37.93
N GLU A 450 -7.56 12.60 -38.05
CA GLU A 450 -7.10 13.69 -38.94
C GLU A 450 -7.07 13.29 -40.43
N GLU A 451 -6.78 12.02 -40.73
CA GLU A 451 -6.79 11.47 -42.10
C GLU A 451 -8.20 11.28 -42.65
N GLN A 452 -9.23 11.29 -41.80
CA GLN A 452 -10.65 11.14 -42.19
C GLN A 452 -11.41 12.47 -42.27
N LYS A 453 -10.76 13.59 -41.93
CA LYS A 453 -11.27 14.95 -42.12
C LYS A 453 -10.84 15.51 -43.47
#